data_c911ddd89a145e944a594c19b69e644a
#
_entry.id   c911ddd89a145e944a594c19b69e644a
#
_cell.length_a   1.000
_cell.length_b   1.000
_cell.length_c   1.000
_cell.angle_alpha   90.00
_cell.angle_beta   90.00
_cell.angle_gamma   90.00
#
_symmetry.space_group_name_H-M   'P 1'
#
loop_
_entity.id
_entity.type
_entity.pdbx_description
1 polymer ?
#
loop_
_entity_poly.entity_id
_entity_poly.type
_entity_poly.pdbx_seq_one_letter_code
_entity_poly.pdbx_strand_id
1 'polypeptide(L)'
;VVATGANADVTNVSFGIIDHDRSGLSMRIRQAIRPPMFQEPVELDAESAQQAMAEGRFLFIMEIPRNLEADIHAQRPTTIGLAVDATAMA
;
A
#
# COMPACT_ATOMS: atom_id res chain seq x y z
N VAL A 1 -26.79 10.06 6.96
CA VAL A 1 -26.30 10.08 6.61
C VAL A 1 -25.72 10.14 6.67
N VAL A 2 -25.80 10.08 6.65
CA VAL A 2 -25.19 10.14 6.33
C VAL A 2 -24.39 10.16 6.41
N ALA A 3 -24.36 10.01 6.48
CA ALA A 3 -23.63 10.02 6.33
C ALA A 3 -22.92 10.20 6.16
N THR A 4 -23.02 10.18 6.23
CA THR A 4 -22.43 10.30 6.00
C THR A 4 -21.49 10.59 5.89
N GLY A 5 -21.88 10.69 5.71
CA GLY A 5 -20.80 11.32 5.22
C GLY A 5 -19.59 11.41 5.99
N ALA A 6 -19.71 11.42 7.12
CA ALA A 6 -18.57 11.57 7.91
C ALA A 6 -17.47 10.69 7.42
N ASN A 7 -17.90 9.67 6.91
CA ASN A 7 -16.98 8.80 6.43
C ASN A 7 -16.31 9.31 5.26
N ALA A 8 -16.77 10.31 4.73
CA ALA A 8 -16.11 10.86 3.64
C ALA A 8 -14.72 11.32 3.99
N ASP A 9 -14.45 11.45 5.22
CA ASP A 9 -13.20 11.97 5.62
C ASP A 9 -12.17 10.86 5.72
N VAL A 10 -11.79 10.32 4.60
CA VAL A 10 -10.76 9.32 4.57
C VAL A 10 -9.44 10.04 4.38
N THR A 11 -8.84 10.43 5.49
CA THR A 11 -7.57 11.13 5.45
C THR A 11 -6.59 10.46 6.41
N ASN A 12 -5.33 10.65 6.13
CA ASN A 12 -4.27 10.22 7.04
C ASN A 12 -4.24 8.71 7.22
N VAL A 13 -4.55 7.97 6.17
CA VAL A 13 -4.58 6.52 6.22
C VAL A 13 -3.16 5.98 6.24
N SER A 14 -2.89 5.06 7.16
CA SER A 14 -1.56 4.46 7.27
C SER A 14 -1.32 3.47 6.14
N PHE A 15 -0.13 3.52 5.55
CA PHE A 15 0.17 2.74 4.35
C PHE A 15 1.59 2.20 4.44
N GLY A 16 1.74 0.90 4.26
CA GLY A 16 3.06 0.26 4.21
C GLY A 16 3.33 -0.28 2.82
N ILE A 17 4.58 -0.31 2.41
CA ILE A 17 4.97 -0.82 1.10
C ILE A 17 6.12 -1.80 1.26
N ILE A 18 5.96 -2.98 0.67
CA ILE A 18 7.02 -3.93 0.49
C ILE A 18 7.42 -3.86 -0.97
N ASP A 19 8.57 -3.26 -1.26
CA ASP A 19 9.00 -3.03 -2.64
C ASP A 19 10.11 -4.00 -2.99
N HIS A 20 9.78 -5.07 -3.69
CA HIS A 20 10.76 -6.06 -4.13
C HIS A 20 11.42 -5.63 -5.44
N ASP A 21 10.87 -4.67 -6.13
CA ASP A 21 11.34 -4.30 -7.46
C ASP A 21 12.39 -3.19 -7.45
N ARG A 22 12.22 -2.23 -6.56
CA ARG A 22 13.13 -1.09 -6.40
C ARG A 22 13.45 -0.44 -7.74
N SER A 23 12.40 -0.21 -8.52
CA SER A 23 12.52 0.35 -9.86
C SER A 23 12.04 1.79 -9.90
N GLY A 24 12.23 2.44 -11.05
CA GLY A 24 11.66 3.75 -11.26
C GLY A 24 10.14 3.73 -11.21
N LEU A 25 9.54 2.63 -11.68
CA LEU A 25 8.09 2.49 -11.62
C LEU A 25 7.61 2.36 -10.18
N SER A 26 8.27 1.53 -9.36
CA SER A 26 7.85 1.38 -7.97
C SER A 26 8.02 2.68 -7.21
N MET A 27 9.04 3.47 -7.53
CA MET A 27 9.21 4.77 -6.92
C MET A 27 8.07 5.71 -7.28
N ARG A 28 7.61 5.68 -8.54
CA ARG A 28 6.49 6.52 -8.96
C ARG A 28 5.19 6.10 -8.27
N ILE A 29 4.99 4.80 -8.06
CA ILE A 29 3.84 4.31 -7.32
C ILE A 29 3.89 4.85 -5.89
N ARG A 30 5.04 4.77 -5.25
CA ARG A 30 5.20 5.26 -3.89
C ARG A 30 4.92 6.76 -3.81
N GLN A 31 5.41 7.53 -4.78
CA GLN A 31 5.22 8.96 -4.79
C GLN A 31 3.77 9.38 -5.02
N ALA A 32 2.96 8.49 -5.56
CA ALA A 32 1.54 8.77 -5.77
C ALA A 32 0.73 8.62 -4.48
N ILE A 33 1.29 7.95 -3.48
CA ILE A 33 0.62 7.75 -2.19
C ILE A 33 1.04 8.89 -1.29
N ARG A 34 0.19 9.87 -1.13
CA ARG A 34 0.58 11.13 -0.47
C ARG A 34 -0.54 11.70 0.39
N PRO A 35 -0.15 12.57 1.33
CA PRO A 35 -1.15 13.35 2.06
C PRO A 35 -2.01 14.17 1.11
N PRO A 36 -3.23 14.53 1.52
CA PRO A 36 -3.78 14.27 2.85
C PRO A 36 -4.48 12.92 2.98
N MET A 37 -4.72 12.23 1.87
CA MET A 37 -5.48 10.99 1.94
C MET A 37 -4.70 9.89 2.65
N PHE A 38 -3.43 9.79 2.36
CA PHE A 38 -2.56 8.79 2.99
C PHE A 38 -1.45 9.46 3.77
N GLN A 39 -0.97 8.80 4.81
CA GLN A 39 0.30 9.15 5.41
C GLN A 39 1.39 8.77 4.43
N GLU A 40 2.57 9.34 4.60
CA GLU A 40 3.69 8.92 3.78
C GLU A 40 3.90 7.43 3.97
N PRO A 41 4.05 6.67 2.89
CA PRO A 41 4.18 5.24 3.01
C PRO A 41 5.48 4.86 3.72
N VAL A 42 5.41 3.83 4.55
CA VAL A 42 6.55 3.31 5.28
C VAL A 42 7.05 2.07 4.57
N GLU A 43 8.34 2.05 4.28
CA GLU A 43 8.92 0.90 3.60
C GLU A 43 9.13 -0.24 4.60
N LEU A 44 8.69 -1.43 4.23
CA LEU A 44 8.74 -2.60 5.09
C LEU A 44 9.36 -3.76 4.31
N ASP A 45 9.93 -4.72 5.03
CA ASP A 45 10.22 -6.02 4.42
C ASP A 45 9.08 -6.97 4.77
N ALA A 46 9.10 -8.17 4.18
CA ALA A 46 7.98 -9.09 4.32
C ALA A 46 7.77 -9.51 5.78
N GLU A 47 8.86 -9.65 6.52
CA GLU A 47 8.76 -10.09 7.91
C GLU A 47 8.16 -9.02 8.80
N SER A 48 8.66 -7.79 8.69
CA SER A 48 8.11 -6.70 9.50
C SER A 48 6.71 -6.32 9.08
N ALA A 49 6.37 -6.52 7.80
CA ALA A 49 5.02 -6.27 7.34
C ALA A 49 4.02 -7.21 7.99
N GLN A 50 4.37 -8.49 8.11
CA GLN A 50 3.50 -9.47 8.73
C GLN A 50 3.24 -9.11 10.19
N GLN A 51 4.27 -8.74 10.91
CA GLN A 51 4.14 -8.33 12.29
C GLN A 51 3.32 -7.04 12.42
N ALA A 52 3.59 -6.07 11.56
CA ALA A 52 2.89 -4.79 11.61
C ALA A 52 1.40 -4.96 11.34
N MET A 53 1.06 -5.85 10.40
CA MET A 53 -0.35 -6.12 10.10
C MET A 53 -1.03 -6.80 11.29
N ALA A 54 -0.36 -7.75 11.93
CA ALA A 54 -0.91 -8.41 13.10
C ALA A 54 -1.13 -7.44 14.26
N GLU A 55 -0.30 -6.39 14.35
CA GLU A 55 -0.42 -5.39 15.38
C GLU A 55 -1.37 -4.25 15.02
N GLY A 56 -1.94 -4.28 13.82
CA GLY A 56 -2.87 -3.25 13.38
C GLY A 56 -2.21 -1.90 13.10
N ARG A 57 -0.92 -1.89 12.74
CA ARG A 57 -0.20 -0.63 12.57
C ARG A 57 -0.48 0.05 11.25
N PHE A 58 -0.92 -0.69 10.25
CA PHE A 58 -1.23 -0.13 8.93
C PHE A 58 -2.58 -0.59 8.47
N LEU A 59 -3.34 0.31 7.86
CA LEU A 59 -4.61 -0.06 7.25
C LEU A 59 -4.38 -0.80 5.95
N PHE A 60 -3.40 -0.34 5.16
CA PHE A 60 -3.05 -0.99 3.90
C PHE A 60 -1.58 -1.33 3.86
N ILE A 61 -1.24 -2.48 3.29
CA ILE A 61 0.14 -2.82 2.95
C ILE A 61 0.14 -3.31 1.51
N MET A 62 0.91 -2.62 0.67
CA MET A 62 1.05 -2.98 -0.75
C MET A 62 2.36 -3.74 -0.94
N GLU A 63 2.29 -4.85 -1.66
CA GLU A 63 3.50 -5.60 -1.99
C GLU A 63 3.74 -5.50 -3.49
N ILE A 64 4.86 -4.89 -3.85
CA ILE A 64 5.25 -4.72 -5.25
C ILE A 64 6.18 -5.87 -5.61
N PRO A 65 5.79 -6.70 -6.59
CA PRO A 65 6.57 -7.90 -6.91
C PRO A 65 7.87 -7.56 -7.59
N ARG A 66 8.83 -8.47 -7.49
CA ARG A 66 10.07 -8.38 -8.23
C ARG A 66 9.76 -8.40 -9.73
N ASN A 67 10.50 -7.63 -10.49
CA ASN A 67 10.35 -7.54 -11.94
C ASN A 67 9.07 -6.85 -12.41
N LEU A 68 8.43 -6.05 -11.54
CA LEU A 68 7.20 -5.38 -11.92
C LEU A 68 7.41 -4.52 -13.17
N GLU A 69 8.42 -3.66 -13.15
CA GLU A 69 8.65 -2.74 -14.27
C GLU A 69 9.05 -3.52 -15.53
N ALA A 70 9.91 -4.53 -15.38
CA ALA A 70 10.33 -5.33 -16.52
C ALA A 70 9.14 -6.08 -17.13
N ASP A 71 8.26 -6.62 -16.30
CA ASP A 71 7.11 -7.35 -16.78
C ASP A 71 6.13 -6.43 -17.51
N ILE A 72 5.92 -5.23 -16.99
CA ILE A 72 5.04 -4.28 -17.66
C ILE A 72 5.60 -3.88 -19.01
N HIS A 73 6.90 -3.59 -19.08
CA HIS A 73 7.52 -3.22 -20.35
C HIS A 73 7.49 -4.37 -21.34
N ALA A 74 7.57 -5.60 -20.88
CA ALA A 74 7.52 -6.77 -21.74
C ALA A 74 6.10 -7.25 -22.00
N GLN A 75 5.10 -6.57 -21.45
CA GLN A 75 3.69 -6.92 -21.56
C GLN A 75 3.40 -8.32 -21.02
N ARG A 76 4.12 -8.70 -19.95
CA ARG A 76 3.87 -9.95 -19.25
C ARG A 76 2.91 -9.71 -18.08
N PRO A 77 2.11 -10.72 -17.72
CA PRO A 77 1.22 -10.56 -16.57
C PRO A 77 2.00 -10.32 -15.28
N THR A 78 1.48 -9.44 -14.44
CA THR A 78 2.08 -9.17 -13.16
C THR A 78 0.95 -8.77 -12.20
N THR A 79 1.19 -8.90 -10.90
CA THR A 79 0.16 -8.64 -9.91
C THR A 79 0.78 -7.90 -8.72
N ILE A 80 0.15 -6.82 -8.33
CA ILE A 80 0.52 -6.10 -7.11
C ILE A 80 -0.41 -6.58 -6.01
N GLY A 81 0.18 -7.01 -4.88
CA GLY A 81 -0.60 -7.45 -3.74
C GLY A 81 -1.01 -6.28 -2.88
N LEU A 82 -2.20 -6.37 -2.32
CA LEU A 82 -2.68 -5.36 -1.39
C LEU A 82 -3.36 -6.05 -0.21
N ALA A 83 -2.81 -5.86 0.97
CA ALA A 83 -3.40 -6.37 2.19
C ALA A 83 -4.13 -5.24 2.91
N VAL A 84 -5.32 -5.53 3.40
CA VAL A 84 -6.15 -4.56 4.09
C VAL A 84 -6.46 -5.11 5.47
N ASP A 85 -6.33 -4.25 6.48
CA ASP A 85 -6.67 -4.65 7.84
C ASP A 85 -8.19 -4.66 7.98
N ALA A 86 -8.77 -5.83 7.88
CA ALA A 86 -10.21 -5.97 7.91
C ALA A 86 -10.81 -5.55 9.25
N THR A 87 -10.05 -5.67 10.33
CA THR A 87 -10.58 -5.29 11.64
C THR A 87 -10.73 -3.78 11.74
N ALA A 88 -9.90 -3.01 11.06
CA ALA A 88 -10.02 -1.57 11.07
C ALA A 88 -11.21 -1.08 10.25
N MET A 89 -11.75 -1.96 9.41
CA MET A 89 -12.88 -1.60 8.55
C MET A 89 -14.21 -2.06 9.14
N ALA A 90 -14.16 -2.78 10.23
CA ALA A 90 -15.39 -3.35 10.82
C ALA A 90 -16.21 -2.34 11.61
#